data_0b1e1f1d3d0f1028ead194c20073684e
#
_entry.id   0b1e1f1d3d0f1028ead194c20073684e
#
_cell.length_a   1.000
_cell.length_b   1.000
_cell.length_c   1.000
_cell.angle_alpha   90.00
_cell.angle_beta   90.00
_cell.angle_gamma   90.00
#
_symmetry.space_group_name_H-M   'P 1'
#
loop_
_entity.id
_entity.type
_entity.pdbx_description
1 polymer ?
#
loop_
_entity_poly.entity_id
_entity_poly.type
_entity_poly.pdbx_seq_one_letter_code
_entity_poly.pdbx_strand_id
1 'polypeptide(L)'
;MKACLVPDKTGKRHRKWLAFIVILLDWPVEKVYREYRRRFGVECSYRLLRRVRATTTSRNPALRFFLLSIGLILTNAWVFLKWEFARLIAAGPRRVDEARFRFHRFRKLLIRSIENQYGAVAAIPTHKSPQSVVY
;
A
#
# COMPACT_ATOMS: atom_id res chain seq x y z
N MET A 1 -11.59 -15.20 -29.68
CA MET A 1 -10.40 -15.15 -28.84
C MET A 1 -9.30 -14.44 -29.62
N LYS A 2 -8.77 -13.33 -29.09
CA LYS A 2 -7.67 -12.59 -29.72
C LYS A 2 -6.48 -12.58 -28.77
N ALA A 3 -5.28 -12.80 -29.28
CA ALA A 3 -4.03 -12.65 -28.53
C ALA A 3 -3.38 -11.31 -28.93
N CYS A 4 -3.06 -10.49 -27.95
CA CYS A 4 -2.43 -9.20 -28.16
C CYS A 4 -1.04 -9.20 -27.51
N LEU A 5 -0.03 -8.80 -28.27
CA LEU A 5 1.34 -8.61 -27.79
C LEU A 5 1.59 -7.11 -27.62
N VAL A 6 1.99 -6.70 -26.42
CA VAL A 6 2.28 -5.30 -26.10
C VAL A 6 3.72 -5.19 -25.59
N PRO A 7 4.54 -4.29 -26.13
CA PRO A 7 5.87 -4.04 -25.59
C PRO A 7 5.76 -3.36 -24.22
N ASP A 8 6.39 -3.90 -23.21
CA ASP A 8 6.47 -3.26 -21.90
C ASP A 8 7.47 -2.09 -21.95
N LYS A 9 6.94 -0.87 -21.90
CA LYS A 9 7.72 0.36 -21.92
C LYS A 9 8.35 0.73 -20.56
N THR A 10 8.10 -0.04 -19.51
CA THR A 10 8.52 0.29 -18.13
C THR A 10 9.91 -0.21 -17.78
N GLY A 11 10.47 -1.16 -18.53
CA GLY A 11 11.80 -1.71 -18.27
C GLY A 11 12.93 -0.96 -18.97
N LYS A 12 13.83 -0.34 -18.22
CA LYS A 12 14.99 0.42 -18.77
C LYS A 12 16.03 -0.41 -19.50
N ARG A 13 16.06 -1.75 -19.38
CA ARG A 13 17.13 -2.60 -19.92
C ARG A 13 16.72 -3.73 -20.85
N HIS A 14 15.50 -4.22 -20.79
CA HIS A 14 15.05 -5.29 -21.70
C HIS A 14 13.62 -4.99 -22.17
N ARG A 15 13.41 -5.01 -23.49
CA ARG A 15 12.08 -4.98 -24.10
C ARG A 15 11.38 -6.30 -23.76
N LYS A 16 10.56 -6.28 -22.73
CA LYS A 16 9.69 -7.42 -22.41
C LYS A 16 8.41 -7.27 -23.21
N TRP A 17 7.95 -8.36 -23.76
CA TRP A 17 6.65 -8.44 -24.42
C TRP A 17 5.65 -9.00 -23.42
N LEU A 18 4.52 -8.34 -23.29
CA LEU A 18 3.40 -8.82 -22.50
C LEU A 18 2.36 -9.40 -23.45
N ALA A 19 2.00 -10.67 -23.24
CA ALA A 19 0.96 -11.34 -24.00
C ALA A 19 -0.35 -11.28 -23.23
N PHE A 20 -1.41 -10.82 -23.87
CA PHE A 20 -2.77 -10.79 -23.31
C PHE A 20 -3.68 -11.63 -24.18
N ILE A 21 -4.51 -12.44 -23.54
CA ILE A 21 -5.59 -13.17 -24.19
C ILE A 21 -6.89 -12.42 -23.88
N VAL A 22 -7.58 -11.98 -24.92
CA VAL A 22 -8.86 -11.28 -24.81
C VAL A 22 -9.95 -12.19 -25.37
N ILE A 23 -10.96 -12.46 -24.55
CA ILE A 23 -12.10 -13.32 -24.92
C ILE A 23 -13.36 -12.47 -24.95
N LEU A 24 -14.15 -12.58 -25.99
CA LEU A 24 -15.45 -11.91 -26.16
C LEU A 24 -15.42 -10.37 -26.19
N LEU A 25 -14.25 -9.73 -26.25
CA LEU A 25 -14.13 -8.29 -26.28
C LEU A 25 -13.36 -7.88 -27.54
N ASP A 26 -13.92 -6.94 -28.29
CA ASP A 26 -13.25 -6.32 -29.45
C ASP A 26 -12.64 -4.98 -29.05
N TRP A 27 -11.65 -5.05 -28.15
CA TRP A 27 -10.94 -3.88 -27.67
C TRP A 27 -9.63 -3.67 -28.43
N PRO A 28 -9.27 -2.41 -28.70
CA PRO A 28 -7.95 -2.09 -29.21
C PRO A 28 -6.88 -2.43 -28.16
N VAL A 29 -5.68 -2.76 -28.65
CA VAL A 29 -4.56 -3.25 -27.83
C VAL A 29 -4.21 -2.28 -26.68
N GLU A 30 -4.25 -0.97 -26.96
CA GLU A 30 -3.97 0.08 -25.97
C GLU A 30 -5.00 0.10 -24.84
N LYS A 31 -6.25 -0.19 -25.14
CA LYS A 31 -7.33 -0.29 -24.14
C LYS A 31 -7.13 -1.51 -23.27
N VAL A 32 -6.80 -2.66 -23.86
CA VAL A 32 -6.50 -3.90 -23.13
C VAL A 32 -5.33 -3.66 -22.15
N TYR A 33 -4.25 -3.07 -22.62
CA TYR A 33 -3.08 -2.76 -21.79
C TYR A 33 -3.42 -1.79 -20.65
N ARG A 34 -4.18 -0.74 -20.92
CA ARG A 34 -4.60 0.24 -19.92
C ARG A 34 -5.47 -0.38 -18.83
N GLU A 35 -6.43 -1.21 -19.20
CA GLU A 35 -7.30 -1.90 -18.24
C GLU A 35 -6.53 -2.94 -17.42
N TYR A 36 -5.62 -3.67 -18.04
CA TYR A 36 -4.75 -4.58 -17.32
C TYR A 36 -3.86 -3.86 -16.30
N ARG A 37 -3.33 -2.68 -16.65
CA ARG A 37 -2.55 -1.88 -15.69
C ARG A 37 -3.36 -1.40 -14.49
N ARG A 38 -4.66 -1.18 -14.63
CA ARG A 38 -5.54 -0.85 -13.50
C ARG A 38 -5.59 -1.98 -12.47
N ARG A 39 -5.46 -3.24 -12.90
CA ARG A 39 -5.37 -4.40 -12.01
C ARG A 39 -4.17 -4.34 -11.09
N PHE A 40 -3.06 -3.75 -11.51
CA PHE A 40 -1.90 -3.54 -10.64
C PHE A 40 -2.22 -2.72 -9.39
N GLY A 41 -3.19 -1.82 -9.47
CA GLY A 41 -3.68 -1.07 -8.31
C GLY A 41 -4.24 -1.99 -7.22
N VAL A 42 -4.96 -3.04 -7.61
CA VAL A 42 -5.52 -4.04 -6.70
C VAL A 42 -4.40 -4.85 -6.02
N GLU A 43 -3.41 -5.29 -6.77
CA GLU A 43 -2.25 -6.02 -6.20
C GLU A 43 -1.45 -5.15 -5.23
N CYS A 44 -1.25 -3.86 -5.55
CA CYS A 44 -0.61 -2.92 -4.64
C CYS A 44 -1.43 -2.72 -3.36
N SER A 45 -2.76 -2.67 -3.47
CA SER A 45 -3.66 -2.57 -2.31
C SER A 45 -3.56 -3.81 -1.41
N TYR A 46 -3.50 -5.01 -1.97
CA TYR A 46 -3.29 -6.24 -1.20
C TYR A 46 -1.93 -6.28 -0.51
N ARG A 47 -0.86 -5.83 -1.17
CA ARG A 47 0.48 -5.73 -0.54
C ARG A 47 0.47 -4.73 0.61
N LEU A 48 -0.25 -3.62 0.46
CA LEU A 48 -0.39 -2.62 1.50
C LEU A 48 -1.20 -3.18 2.68
N LEU A 49 -2.33 -3.83 2.39
CA LEU A 49 -3.17 -4.47 3.39
C LEU A 49 -2.40 -5.50 4.24
N ARG A 50 -1.51 -6.28 3.64
CA ARG A 50 -0.62 -7.20 4.37
C ARG A 50 0.27 -6.49 5.39
N ARG A 51 0.66 -5.23 5.15
CA ARG A 51 1.50 -4.43 6.08
C ARG A 51 0.70 -3.83 7.23
N VAL A 52 -0.61 -3.72 7.07
CA VAL A 52 -1.53 -3.09 8.05
C VAL A 52 -2.27 -4.13 8.86
N ARG A 53 -2.53 -5.28 8.25
CA ARG A 53 -3.28 -6.35 8.89
C ARG A 53 -2.58 -6.82 10.16
N ALA A 54 -3.29 -6.75 11.28
CA ALA A 54 -2.82 -7.35 12.53
C ALA A 54 -2.67 -8.87 12.36
N THR A 55 -1.58 -9.41 12.89
CA THR A 55 -1.36 -10.84 12.96
C THR A 55 -2.03 -11.38 14.25
N THR A 56 -2.75 -12.47 14.13
CA THR A 56 -3.40 -13.12 15.25
C THR A 56 -3.29 -14.62 15.12
N THR A 57 -3.05 -15.30 16.24
CA THR A 57 -3.08 -16.76 16.35
C THR A 57 -4.49 -17.29 16.59
N SER A 58 -5.46 -16.40 16.87
CA SER A 58 -6.85 -16.78 17.10
C SER A 58 -7.44 -17.51 15.89
N ARG A 59 -8.16 -18.59 16.16
CA ARG A 59 -8.92 -19.34 15.16
C ARG A 59 -10.32 -18.76 14.92
N ASN A 60 -10.76 -17.78 15.73
CA ASN A 60 -12.07 -17.16 15.60
C ASN A 60 -12.18 -16.37 14.29
N PRO A 61 -13.07 -16.75 13.37
CA PRO A 61 -13.21 -16.09 12.06
C PRO A 61 -13.74 -14.67 12.19
N ALA A 62 -14.59 -14.37 13.16
CA ALA A 62 -15.15 -13.05 13.41
C ALA A 62 -14.03 -12.06 13.81
N LEU A 63 -13.14 -12.47 14.71
CA LEU A 63 -12.00 -11.65 15.10
C LEU A 63 -11.04 -11.41 13.93
N ARG A 64 -10.78 -12.43 13.11
CA ARG A 64 -9.94 -12.29 11.92
C ARG A 64 -10.53 -11.32 10.91
N PHE A 65 -11.85 -11.41 10.70
CA PHE A 65 -12.56 -10.51 9.80
C PHE A 65 -12.57 -9.08 10.34
N PHE A 66 -12.78 -8.88 11.63
CA PHE A 66 -12.70 -7.59 12.28
C PHE A 66 -11.33 -6.92 12.11
N LEU A 67 -10.24 -7.64 12.36
CA LEU A 67 -8.87 -7.13 12.18
C LEU A 67 -8.56 -6.82 10.71
N LEU A 68 -9.07 -7.61 9.78
CA LEU A 68 -8.96 -7.34 8.35
C LEU A 68 -9.71 -6.05 7.97
N SER A 69 -10.92 -5.87 8.49
CA SER A 69 -11.75 -4.68 8.24
C SER A 69 -11.08 -3.41 8.74
N ILE A 70 -10.50 -3.42 9.94
CA ILE A 70 -9.68 -2.30 10.44
C ILE A 70 -8.53 -2.01 9.48
N GLY A 71 -7.82 -3.03 9.01
CA GLY A 71 -6.74 -2.85 8.03
C GLY A 71 -7.21 -2.19 6.73
N LEU A 72 -8.40 -2.55 6.23
CA LEU A 72 -9.00 -1.92 5.05
C LEU A 72 -9.36 -0.46 5.30
N ILE A 73 -9.98 -0.15 6.45
CA ILE A 73 -10.33 1.22 6.84
C ILE A 73 -9.06 2.08 6.90
N LEU A 74 -8.01 1.62 7.56
CA LEU A 74 -6.74 2.35 7.67
C LEU A 74 -6.07 2.55 6.30
N THR A 75 -6.15 1.56 5.43
CA THR A 75 -5.62 1.67 4.05
C THR A 75 -6.39 2.73 3.26
N ASN A 76 -7.72 2.71 3.35
CA ASN A 76 -8.57 3.70 2.67
C ASN A 76 -8.36 5.11 3.23
N ALA A 77 -8.26 5.26 4.54
CA ALA A 77 -7.94 6.54 5.17
C ALA A 77 -6.58 7.08 4.69
N TRP A 78 -5.55 6.24 4.62
CA TRP A 78 -4.27 6.66 4.07
C TRP A 78 -4.35 7.08 2.60
N VAL A 79 -5.09 6.34 1.77
CA VAL A 79 -5.29 6.69 0.34
C VAL A 79 -6.01 8.04 0.24
N PHE A 80 -7.05 8.25 1.03
CA PHE A 80 -7.79 9.52 1.08
C PHE A 80 -6.87 10.69 1.45
N LEU A 81 -6.15 10.57 2.57
CA LEU A 81 -5.21 11.60 3.04
C LEU A 81 -4.07 11.84 2.02
N LYS A 82 -3.61 10.80 1.35
CA LYS A 82 -2.61 10.93 0.30
C LYS A 82 -3.11 11.78 -0.86
N TRP A 83 -4.38 11.61 -1.26
CA TRP A 83 -4.99 12.43 -2.30
C TRP A 83 -5.23 13.87 -1.86
N GLU A 84 -5.56 14.10 -0.61
CA GLU A 84 -5.82 15.42 -0.06
C GLU A 84 -4.53 16.24 0.09
N PHE A 85 -3.50 15.66 0.71
CA PHE A 85 -2.28 16.39 1.09
C PHE A 85 -1.11 16.26 0.14
N ALA A 86 -1.05 15.21 -0.68
CA ALA A 86 0.06 14.97 -1.60
C ALA A 86 -0.32 15.17 -3.07
N ARG A 87 -1.45 15.78 -3.35
CA ARG A 87 -1.90 16.11 -4.69
C ARG A 87 -0.98 17.16 -5.31
N LEU A 88 -0.49 16.89 -6.52
CA LEU A 88 0.25 17.86 -7.31
C LEU A 88 -0.75 18.72 -8.11
N ILE A 89 -0.70 20.03 -7.88
CA ILE A 89 -1.47 21.03 -8.63
C ILE A 89 -0.66 21.36 -9.91
N ALA A 90 -0.55 20.38 -10.81
CA ALA A 90 0.07 20.61 -12.11
C ALA A 90 -0.96 20.43 -13.22
N ALA A 91 -0.82 21.19 -14.30
CA ALA A 91 -1.62 20.99 -15.50
C ALA A 91 -1.37 19.58 -16.03
N GLY A 92 -2.38 18.70 -15.99
CA GLY A 92 -2.27 17.32 -16.47
C GLY A 92 -3.09 16.30 -15.65
N PRO A 93 -2.94 15.01 -15.92
CA PRO A 93 -3.67 13.99 -15.20
C PRO A 93 -3.32 14.05 -13.70
N ARG A 94 -4.32 13.88 -12.87
CA ARG A 94 -4.18 13.91 -11.41
C ARG A 94 -3.01 13.04 -10.96
N ARG A 95 -1.97 13.66 -10.45
CA ARG A 95 -0.78 12.99 -9.92
C ARG A 95 -0.65 13.25 -8.44
N VAL A 96 -0.11 12.28 -7.74
CA VAL A 96 0.19 12.34 -6.31
C VAL A 96 1.68 12.17 -6.15
N ASP A 97 2.31 13.02 -5.33
CA ASP A 97 3.70 12.85 -4.94
C ASP A 97 3.80 11.68 -3.94
N GLU A 98 4.25 10.54 -4.45
CA GLU A 98 4.38 9.33 -3.63
C GLU A 98 5.46 9.44 -2.54
N ALA A 99 6.45 10.32 -2.71
CA ALA A 99 7.51 10.52 -1.73
C ALA A 99 7.04 11.37 -0.54
N ARG A 100 6.09 12.26 -0.76
CA ARG A 100 5.64 13.24 0.23
C ARG A 100 4.89 12.61 1.39
N PHE A 101 3.99 11.65 1.13
CA PHE A 101 3.17 11.01 2.16
C PHE A 101 3.17 9.49 2.02
N ARG A 102 4.28 8.86 2.41
CA ARG A 102 4.43 7.41 2.41
C ARG A 102 3.64 6.78 3.56
N PHE A 103 3.21 5.54 3.39
CA PHE A 103 2.43 4.79 4.38
C PHE A 103 3.08 4.73 5.77
N HIS A 104 4.41 4.62 5.86
CA HIS A 104 5.09 4.62 7.16
C HIS A 104 4.95 5.95 7.93
N ARG A 105 4.86 7.09 7.23
CA ARG A 105 4.60 8.41 7.86
C ARG A 105 3.18 8.46 8.41
N PHE A 106 2.20 7.96 7.68
CA PHE A 106 0.82 7.83 8.14
C PHE A 106 0.73 6.98 9.41
N ARG A 107 1.41 5.81 9.43
CA ARG A 107 1.46 4.96 10.61
C ARG A 107 2.06 5.67 11.83
N LYS A 108 3.17 6.40 11.65
CA LYS A 108 3.78 7.20 12.74
C LYS A 108 2.82 8.29 13.24
N LEU A 109 2.11 8.96 12.33
CA LEU A 109 1.11 9.96 12.69
C LEU A 109 0.00 9.35 13.53
N LEU A 110 -0.56 8.23 13.12
CA LEU A 110 -1.60 7.52 13.89
C LEU A 110 -1.11 7.11 15.29
N ILE A 111 0.08 6.52 15.38
CA ILE A 111 0.65 6.13 16.68
C ILE A 111 0.76 7.34 17.59
N ARG A 112 1.35 8.44 17.12
CA ARG A 112 1.48 9.68 17.90
C ARG A 112 0.13 10.27 18.29
N SER A 113 -0.87 10.21 17.40
CA SER A 113 -2.21 10.71 17.72
C SER A 113 -2.87 9.88 18.83
N ILE A 114 -2.70 8.56 18.79
CA ILE A 114 -3.20 7.66 19.83
C ILE A 114 -2.45 7.90 21.15
N GLU A 115 -1.14 8.00 21.12
CA GLU A 115 -0.31 8.31 22.28
C GLU A 115 -0.74 9.62 22.95
N ASN A 116 -0.92 10.67 22.16
CA ASN A 116 -1.35 11.98 22.66
C ASN A 116 -2.77 11.93 23.24
N GLN A 117 -3.69 11.18 22.60
CA GLN A 117 -5.08 11.10 23.02
C GLN A 117 -5.26 10.31 24.31
N TYR A 118 -4.50 9.23 24.47
CA TYR A 118 -4.68 8.29 25.58
C TYR A 118 -3.55 8.36 26.62
N GLY A 119 -2.59 9.25 26.47
CA GLY A 119 -1.43 9.36 27.37
C GLY A 119 -0.56 8.10 27.39
N ALA A 120 -0.67 7.26 26.37
CA ALA A 120 0.14 6.06 26.27
C ALA A 120 1.58 6.47 25.98
N VAL A 121 2.46 6.26 26.98
CA VAL A 121 3.89 6.58 26.85
C VAL A 121 4.55 5.45 26.05
N ALA A 122 5.06 5.80 24.87
CA ALA A 122 5.86 4.89 24.03
C ALA A 122 7.33 4.79 24.53
N ALA A 123 7.61 5.07 25.79
CA ALA A 123 8.91 4.84 26.37
C ALA A 123 8.99 3.38 26.84
N ILE A 124 9.53 2.52 26.03
CA ILE A 124 10.07 1.25 26.49
C ILE A 124 11.32 1.65 27.31
N PRO A 125 11.33 1.45 28.65
CA PRO A 125 12.53 1.68 29.43
C PRO A 125 13.61 0.74 28.88
N THR A 126 14.61 1.31 28.22
CA THR A 126 15.79 0.55 27.84
C THR A 126 16.46 0.12 29.16
N HIS A 127 16.36 -1.16 29.48
CA HIS A 127 17.11 -1.75 30.56
C HIS A 127 18.59 -1.56 30.23
N LYS A 128 19.23 -0.59 30.87
CA LYS A 128 20.70 -0.51 30.85
C LYS A 128 21.20 -1.80 31.47
N SER A 129 21.85 -2.64 30.69
CA SER A 129 22.57 -3.78 31.22
C SER A 129 23.51 -3.27 32.31
N PRO A 130 23.60 -3.92 33.47
CA PRO A 130 24.55 -3.54 34.49
C PRO A 130 25.93 -3.58 33.86
N GLN A 131 26.63 -2.43 33.91
CA GLN A 131 28.04 -2.38 33.53
C GLN A 131 28.76 -3.42 34.38
N SER A 132 29.37 -4.41 33.74
CA SER A 132 30.28 -5.33 34.40
C SER A 132 31.39 -4.49 35.06
N VAL A 133 31.32 -4.41 36.38
CA VAL A 133 32.43 -3.87 37.16
C VAL A 133 33.57 -4.86 37.01
N VAL A 134 34.55 -4.50 36.20
CA VAL A 134 35.83 -5.21 36.10
C VAL A 134 36.63 -4.80 37.35
N TYR A 135 36.86 -5.78 38.25
CA TYR A 135 37.84 -5.68 39.33
C TYR A 135 39.23 -5.94 38.79
#